data_1b7c3f5cbeaf05ffbda91f2e01e0b838
#
_entry.id   1b7c3f5cbeaf05ffbda91f2e01e0b838
#
_cell.length_a   1.000
_cell.length_b   1.000
_cell.length_c   1.000
_cell.angle_alpha   90.00
_cell.angle_beta   90.00
_cell.angle_gamma   90.00
#
_symmetry.space_group_name_H-M   'P 1'
#
loop_
_entity.id
_entity.type
_entity.pdbx_description
1 polymer ?
#
loop_
_entity_poly.entity_id
_entity_poly.type
_entity_poly.pdbx_seq_one_letter_code
_entity_poly.pdbx_strand_id
1 'polypeptide(L)'
;MAESVTMRELLARDGCLTLPGVYDGISARMADTMGFEALYMTGYGAVASSLGVADAGVASYTEMVDRVRVIAGAIRVPLIADGDTGYGGLLNVERTVRGYAAAGAAGIQIEDQEFPKKCGHTEFRRVIPEDDAVAKIRVAVDARPSRDFVIVARTDARYSDGLDAALRRAERFLEAGADILFVESPETPEELRRVAETFRGAALLANMVEGGRTPYLSADELGTMGFKLALYPGTGFLAAAASMRAAYAHLREAGIGTGGPALLPFEEMNALMGFPAVHAFEKKYGVTQVRAA
;
A
#
# COMPACT_ATOMS: atom_id res chain seq x y z
N MET A 1 -18.11 16.43 12.27
CA MET A 1 -17.09 15.43 11.93
C MET A 1 -15.78 16.20 11.88
N ALA A 2 -14.75 15.79 12.62
CA ALA A 2 -13.42 16.39 12.43
C ALA A 2 -13.02 16.18 10.96
N GLU A 3 -12.51 17.21 10.29
CA GLU A 3 -11.94 17.07 8.96
C GLU A 3 -10.85 15.99 9.03
N SER A 4 -10.93 14.99 8.17
CA SER A 4 -9.89 13.96 8.09
C SER A 4 -8.64 14.60 7.49
N VAL A 5 -7.49 14.39 8.15
CA VAL A 5 -6.19 14.86 7.66
C VAL A 5 -5.95 14.30 6.27
N THR A 6 -5.55 15.14 5.32
CA THR A 6 -5.22 14.71 3.95
C THR A 6 -3.80 14.16 3.87
N MET A 7 -3.52 13.33 2.86
CA MET A 7 -2.16 12.83 2.61
C MET A 7 -1.17 13.99 2.36
N ARG A 8 -1.62 15.05 1.72
CA ARG A 8 -0.81 16.24 1.44
C ARG A 8 -0.41 17.00 2.70
N GLU A 9 -1.33 17.13 3.66
CA GLU A 9 -1.02 17.72 4.96
C GLU A 9 -0.03 16.88 5.76
N LEU A 10 -0.13 15.54 5.68
CA LEU A 10 0.86 14.65 6.30
C LEU A 10 2.25 14.80 5.65
N LEU A 11 2.35 14.90 4.33
CA LEU A 11 3.61 15.11 3.61
C LEU A 11 4.28 16.44 3.94
N ALA A 12 3.51 17.45 4.34
CA ALA A 12 4.05 18.78 4.72
C ALA A 12 4.66 18.79 6.13
N ARG A 13 4.42 17.77 6.96
CA ARG A 13 4.96 17.68 8.33
C ARG A 13 6.45 17.29 8.30
N ASP A 14 7.15 17.58 9.38
CA ASP A 14 8.52 17.11 9.59
C ASP A 14 8.55 15.61 9.87
N GLY A 15 9.69 14.96 9.58
CA GLY A 15 9.92 13.54 9.83
C GLY A 15 9.55 12.64 8.67
N CYS A 16 9.55 11.34 8.95
CA CYS A 16 9.22 10.27 8.02
C CYS A 16 8.06 9.44 8.57
N LEU A 17 6.96 9.34 7.81
CA LEU A 17 5.77 8.59 8.21
C LEU A 17 6.00 7.09 8.00
N THR A 18 5.62 6.29 8.99
CA THR A 18 5.53 4.84 8.85
C THR A 18 4.22 4.47 8.16
N LEU A 19 4.30 3.82 6.99
CA LEU A 19 3.16 3.30 6.24
C LEU A 19 3.10 1.77 6.34
N PRO A 20 2.26 1.19 7.20
CA PRO A 20 2.06 -0.25 7.20
C PRO A 20 1.27 -0.69 5.96
N GLY A 21 1.68 -1.84 5.39
CA GLY A 21 0.96 -2.49 4.31
C GLY A 21 -0.30 -3.20 4.82
N VAL A 22 -1.44 -2.88 4.22
CA VAL A 22 -2.73 -3.53 4.44
C VAL A 22 -3.22 -4.14 3.14
N TYR A 23 -4.06 -5.17 3.20
CA TYR A 23 -4.42 -5.94 2.00
C TYR A 23 -5.87 -6.43 1.99
N ASP A 24 -6.56 -6.34 3.12
CA ASP A 24 -7.98 -6.70 3.28
C ASP A 24 -8.63 -5.88 4.41
N GLY A 25 -9.93 -6.11 4.64
CA GLY A 25 -10.68 -5.38 5.67
C GLY A 25 -10.22 -5.65 7.10
N ILE A 26 -9.67 -6.84 7.38
CA ILE A 26 -9.17 -7.19 8.73
C ILE A 26 -7.85 -6.46 8.99
N SER A 27 -6.89 -6.59 8.09
CA SER A 27 -5.59 -5.92 8.21
C SER A 27 -5.74 -4.39 8.28
N ALA A 28 -6.66 -3.84 7.48
CA ALA A 28 -6.96 -2.42 7.46
C ALA A 28 -7.53 -1.92 8.79
N ARG A 29 -8.55 -2.57 9.34
CA ARG A 29 -9.12 -2.21 10.64
C ARG A 29 -8.11 -2.38 11.77
N MET A 30 -7.33 -3.44 11.75
CA MET A 30 -6.29 -3.66 12.76
C MET A 30 -5.28 -2.51 12.75
N ALA A 31 -4.74 -2.15 11.58
CA ALA A 31 -3.79 -1.06 11.44
C ALA A 31 -4.39 0.30 11.83
N ASP A 32 -5.64 0.59 11.45
CA ASP A 32 -6.34 1.84 11.82
C ASP A 32 -6.49 2.00 13.34
N THR A 33 -6.63 0.89 14.11
CA THR A 33 -6.70 0.93 15.58
C THR A 33 -5.36 1.12 16.25
N MET A 34 -4.24 0.91 15.56
CA MET A 34 -2.88 1.06 16.10
C MET A 34 -2.35 2.50 16.06
N GLY A 35 -3.13 3.45 15.50
CA GLY A 35 -2.79 4.88 15.50
C GLY A 35 -1.80 5.30 14.40
N PHE A 36 -1.65 4.53 13.34
CA PHE A 36 -0.94 4.98 12.14
C PHE A 36 -1.69 6.13 11.47
N GLU A 37 -0.95 7.13 10.99
CA GLU A 37 -1.54 8.34 10.40
C GLU A 37 -1.96 8.16 8.94
N ALA A 38 -1.40 7.17 8.24
CA ALA A 38 -1.77 6.77 6.88
C ALA A 38 -1.47 5.29 6.69
N LEU A 39 -2.15 4.65 5.71
CA LEU A 39 -1.96 3.25 5.36
C LEU A 39 -1.63 3.10 3.87
N TYR A 40 -1.08 1.94 3.52
CA TYR A 40 -0.78 1.60 2.14
C TYR A 40 -1.42 0.27 1.75
N MET A 41 -2.23 0.23 0.67
CA MET A 41 -2.71 -1.04 0.12
C MET A 41 -1.59 -1.70 -0.68
N THR A 42 -1.02 -2.79 -0.15
CA THR A 42 0.03 -3.56 -0.83
C THR A 42 -0.57 -4.44 -1.94
N GLY A 43 -0.06 -4.29 -3.17
CA GLY A 43 -0.52 -5.09 -4.32
C GLY A 43 -0.31 -6.58 -4.10
N TYR A 44 0.87 -7.00 -3.64
CA TYR A 44 1.15 -8.41 -3.38
C TYR A 44 0.17 -9.02 -2.35
N GLY A 45 0.00 -8.35 -1.21
CA GLY A 45 -0.93 -8.84 -0.19
C GLY A 45 -2.38 -8.87 -0.69
N ALA A 46 -2.81 -7.88 -1.44
CA ALA A 46 -4.14 -7.80 -2.03
C ALA A 46 -4.38 -8.94 -3.05
N VAL A 47 -3.45 -9.18 -3.97
CA VAL A 47 -3.52 -10.28 -4.95
C VAL A 47 -3.52 -11.64 -4.25
N ALA A 48 -2.56 -11.87 -3.34
CA ALA A 48 -2.45 -13.13 -2.63
C ALA A 48 -3.68 -13.45 -1.77
N SER A 49 -4.24 -12.47 -1.06
CA SER A 49 -5.41 -12.67 -0.19
C SER A 49 -6.73 -12.83 -0.94
N SER A 50 -6.86 -12.20 -2.12
CA SER A 50 -8.10 -12.27 -2.90
C SER A 50 -8.12 -13.40 -3.92
N LEU A 51 -6.99 -13.67 -4.58
CA LEU A 51 -6.91 -14.64 -5.68
C LEU A 51 -6.12 -15.90 -5.33
N GLY A 52 -5.29 -15.87 -4.27
CA GLY A 52 -4.43 -16.99 -3.88
C GLY A 52 -3.32 -17.31 -4.89
N VAL A 53 -2.88 -16.31 -5.67
CA VAL A 53 -1.86 -16.45 -6.71
C VAL A 53 -0.70 -15.48 -6.51
N ALA A 54 0.37 -15.70 -7.28
CA ALA A 54 1.52 -14.79 -7.26
C ALA A 54 1.15 -13.40 -7.81
N ASP A 55 1.77 -12.36 -7.25
CA ASP A 55 1.68 -10.99 -7.75
C ASP A 55 2.56 -10.83 -9.01
N ALA A 56 1.99 -11.20 -10.14
CA ALA A 56 2.64 -11.26 -11.44
C ALA A 56 1.77 -10.70 -12.58
N GLY A 57 1.06 -9.60 -12.32
CA GLY A 57 0.20 -8.95 -13.30
C GLY A 57 -1.08 -9.74 -13.62
N VAL A 58 -1.54 -10.61 -12.72
CA VAL A 58 -2.72 -11.46 -12.91
C VAL A 58 -4.01 -10.74 -12.53
N ALA A 59 -3.96 -9.89 -11.49
CA ALA A 59 -5.12 -9.15 -11.03
C ALA A 59 -5.57 -8.09 -12.04
N SER A 60 -6.87 -7.99 -12.23
CA SER A 60 -7.49 -6.96 -13.08
C SER A 60 -7.74 -5.65 -12.31
N TYR A 61 -7.93 -4.55 -13.06
CA TYR A 61 -8.38 -3.28 -12.49
C TYR A 61 -9.60 -3.44 -11.58
N THR A 62 -10.61 -4.23 -11.99
CA THR A 62 -11.86 -4.37 -11.24
C THR A 62 -11.63 -5.04 -9.88
N GLU A 63 -10.83 -6.09 -9.84
CA GLU A 63 -10.49 -6.78 -8.60
C GLU A 63 -9.74 -5.85 -7.63
N MET A 64 -8.81 -5.05 -8.16
CA MET A 64 -8.02 -4.16 -7.32
C MET A 64 -8.80 -2.92 -6.84
N VAL A 65 -9.62 -2.29 -7.69
CA VAL A 65 -10.45 -1.15 -7.27
C VAL A 65 -11.51 -1.55 -6.24
N ASP A 66 -12.06 -2.77 -6.34
CA ASP A 66 -12.98 -3.31 -5.31
C ASP A 66 -12.24 -3.53 -3.99
N ARG A 67 -10.99 -3.97 -4.02
CA ARG A 67 -10.15 -4.08 -2.82
C ARG A 67 -9.88 -2.70 -2.18
N VAL A 68 -9.55 -1.69 -2.99
CA VAL A 68 -9.42 -0.30 -2.51
C VAL A 68 -10.68 0.15 -1.79
N ARG A 69 -11.86 -0.08 -2.37
CA ARG A 69 -13.15 0.32 -1.78
C ARG A 69 -13.39 -0.33 -0.42
N VAL A 70 -13.09 -1.63 -0.30
CA VAL A 70 -13.24 -2.37 0.97
C VAL A 70 -12.32 -1.80 2.04
N ILE A 71 -11.03 -1.58 1.71
CA ILE A 71 -10.03 -1.08 2.64
C ILE A 71 -10.34 0.36 3.05
N ALA A 72 -10.55 1.26 2.08
CA ALA A 72 -10.84 2.67 2.34
C ALA A 72 -12.12 2.85 3.18
N GLY A 73 -13.15 2.03 2.92
CA GLY A 73 -14.39 2.03 3.72
C GLY A 73 -14.25 1.49 5.15
N ALA A 74 -13.14 0.80 5.45
CA ALA A 74 -12.89 0.20 6.75
C ALA A 74 -12.04 1.06 7.71
N ILE A 75 -11.42 2.14 7.21
CA ILE A 75 -10.43 2.96 7.93
C ILE A 75 -10.84 4.43 7.98
N ARG A 76 -10.17 5.22 8.83
CA ARG A 76 -10.42 6.66 9.02
C ARG A 76 -9.26 7.53 8.53
N VAL A 77 -8.09 6.91 8.30
CA VAL A 77 -6.86 7.58 7.87
C VAL A 77 -6.69 7.51 6.35
N PRO A 78 -5.88 8.38 5.73
CA PRO A 78 -5.63 8.33 4.30
C PRO A 78 -5.02 7.00 3.84
N LEU A 79 -5.45 6.52 2.66
CA LEU A 79 -4.95 5.31 2.00
C LEU A 79 -4.23 5.67 0.71
N ILE A 80 -2.94 5.33 0.59
CA ILE A 80 -2.27 5.20 -0.70
C ILE A 80 -2.46 3.76 -1.20
N ALA A 81 -2.76 3.57 -2.47
CA ALA A 81 -3.00 2.24 -3.00
C ALA A 81 -2.08 1.92 -4.19
N ASP A 82 -1.57 0.68 -4.22
CA ASP A 82 -0.83 0.14 -5.36
C ASP A 82 -1.75 0.05 -6.58
N GLY A 83 -1.37 0.70 -7.67
CA GLY A 83 -2.07 0.73 -8.96
C GLY A 83 -1.32 -0.01 -10.05
N ASP A 84 -0.31 -0.80 -9.69
CA ASP A 84 0.53 -1.53 -10.64
C ASP A 84 1.04 -0.60 -11.78
N THR A 85 0.96 -1.05 -13.02
CA THR A 85 1.32 -0.25 -14.21
C THR A 85 0.14 0.59 -14.75
N GLY A 86 -0.98 0.71 -14.00
CA GLY A 86 -2.20 1.38 -14.44
C GLY A 86 -3.14 0.50 -15.26
N TYR A 87 -2.94 -0.82 -15.26
CA TYR A 87 -3.77 -1.85 -15.91
C TYR A 87 -3.94 -1.66 -17.43
N GLY A 88 -2.94 -1.13 -18.12
CA GLY A 88 -2.92 -1.01 -19.57
C GLY A 88 -2.27 0.27 -20.10
N GLY A 89 -2.82 0.82 -21.19
CA GLY A 89 -2.35 2.04 -21.83
C GLY A 89 -2.83 3.32 -21.12
N LEU A 90 -2.62 4.50 -21.74
CA LEU A 90 -2.90 5.79 -21.12
C LEU A 90 -4.36 5.96 -20.69
N LEU A 91 -5.33 5.50 -21.50
CA LEU A 91 -6.76 5.54 -21.15
C LEU A 91 -7.08 4.65 -19.93
N ASN A 92 -6.34 3.54 -19.78
CA ASN A 92 -6.49 2.69 -18.60
C ASN A 92 -5.96 3.38 -17.35
N VAL A 93 -4.81 4.08 -17.44
CA VAL A 93 -4.25 4.88 -16.33
C VAL A 93 -5.26 5.95 -15.88
N GLU A 94 -5.85 6.71 -16.81
CA GLU A 94 -6.88 7.70 -16.50
C GLU A 94 -8.06 7.08 -15.75
N ARG A 95 -8.59 5.97 -16.27
CA ARG A 95 -9.69 5.22 -15.64
C ARG A 95 -9.31 4.73 -14.25
N THR A 96 -8.09 4.23 -14.10
CA THR A 96 -7.59 3.66 -12.83
C THR A 96 -7.50 4.74 -11.76
N VAL A 97 -6.89 5.88 -12.06
CA VAL A 97 -6.78 7.00 -11.12
C VAL A 97 -8.15 7.48 -10.66
N ARG A 98 -9.08 7.72 -11.61
CA ARG A 98 -10.45 8.13 -11.28
C ARG A 98 -11.19 7.09 -10.45
N GLY A 99 -11.02 5.81 -10.79
CA GLY A 99 -11.68 4.72 -10.08
C GLY A 99 -11.16 4.53 -8.65
N TYR A 100 -9.86 4.63 -8.44
CA TYR A 100 -9.24 4.55 -7.11
C TYR A 100 -9.66 5.72 -6.22
N ALA A 101 -9.67 6.94 -6.79
CA ALA A 101 -10.18 8.11 -6.08
C ALA A 101 -11.66 7.97 -5.70
N ALA A 102 -12.51 7.51 -6.62
CA ALA A 102 -13.93 7.24 -6.36
C ALA A 102 -14.15 6.10 -5.36
N ALA A 103 -13.20 5.15 -5.26
CA ALA A 103 -13.22 4.08 -4.27
C ALA A 103 -12.76 4.53 -2.87
N GLY A 104 -12.27 5.77 -2.71
CA GLY A 104 -11.89 6.37 -1.43
C GLY A 104 -10.39 6.36 -1.13
N ALA A 105 -9.52 6.02 -2.08
CA ALA A 105 -8.09 6.21 -1.92
C ALA A 105 -7.75 7.71 -1.85
N ALA A 106 -6.72 8.05 -1.04
CA ALA A 106 -6.12 9.38 -0.96
C ALA A 106 -4.92 9.55 -1.92
N GLY A 107 -4.48 8.48 -2.53
CA GLY A 107 -3.42 8.48 -3.52
C GLY A 107 -3.25 7.11 -4.20
N ILE A 108 -2.51 7.12 -5.29
CA ILE A 108 -2.21 5.93 -6.08
C ILE A 108 -0.73 5.86 -6.44
N GLN A 109 -0.16 4.66 -6.40
CA GLN A 109 1.15 4.38 -6.98
C GLN A 109 0.98 3.86 -8.40
N ILE A 110 1.78 4.38 -9.34
CA ILE A 110 1.92 3.88 -10.71
C ILE A 110 3.39 3.61 -10.97
N GLU A 111 3.70 2.43 -11.52
CA GLU A 111 5.07 1.99 -11.84
C GLU A 111 5.32 1.84 -13.33
N ASP A 112 6.61 1.87 -13.70
CA ASP A 112 7.09 1.82 -15.08
C ASP A 112 7.46 0.42 -15.58
N GLN A 113 7.06 -0.66 -14.89
CA GLN A 113 7.35 -2.02 -15.36
C GLN A 113 6.65 -2.34 -16.69
N GLU A 114 7.30 -3.20 -17.50
CA GLU A 114 6.63 -3.88 -18.62
C GLU A 114 5.57 -4.84 -18.07
N PHE A 115 4.42 -4.91 -18.77
CA PHE A 115 3.41 -5.92 -18.45
C PHE A 115 3.77 -7.27 -19.12
N PRO A 116 3.62 -8.41 -18.44
CA PRO A 116 3.11 -8.57 -17.05
C PRO A 116 4.16 -8.17 -16.01
N LYS A 117 3.77 -7.28 -15.10
CA LYS A 117 4.62 -6.80 -14.00
C LYS A 117 4.88 -7.92 -12.98
N LYS A 118 5.86 -7.69 -12.11
CA LYS A 118 6.16 -8.57 -10.97
C LYS A 118 6.39 -7.76 -9.71
N CYS A 119 6.29 -8.40 -8.55
CA CYS A 119 6.66 -7.77 -7.29
C CYS A 119 8.08 -7.18 -7.36
N GLY A 120 8.29 -5.99 -6.83
CA GLY A 120 9.53 -5.20 -6.92
C GLY A 120 10.78 -5.84 -6.33
N HIS A 121 10.66 -6.91 -5.56
CA HIS A 121 11.80 -7.66 -5.01
C HIS A 121 12.05 -9.00 -5.69
N THR A 122 11.34 -9.31 -6.80
CA THR A 122 11.56 -10.52 -7.62
C THR A 122 12.53 -10.28 -8.77
N GLU A 123 12.92 -11.34 -9.47
CA GLU A 123 13.85 -11.29 -10.59
C GLU A 123 13.15 -11.06 -11.94
N PHE A 124 13.94 -10.73 -12.98
CA PHE A 124 13.52 -10.60 -14.38
C PHE A 124 12.45 -9.52 -14.61
N ARG A 125 12.53 -8.40 -13.88
CA ARG A 125 11.74 -7.20 -14.14
C ARG A 125 12.38 -6.41 -15.27
N ARG A 126 11.55 -5.78 -16.10
CA ARG A 126 11.95 -4.83 -17.13
C ARG A 126 11.04 -3.62 -17.06
N VAL A 127 11.53 -2.50 -17.57
CA VAL A 127 10.78 -1.24 -17.61
C VAL A 127 10.43 -0.85 -19.05
N ILE A 128 9.31 -0.18 -19.21
CA ILE A 128 8.90 0.40 -20.50
C ILE A 128 9.82 1.57 -20.89
N PRO A 129 9.79 2.02 -22.17
CA PRO A 129 10.51 3.22 -22.59
C PRO A 129 10.19 4.41 -21.66
N GLU A 130 11.20 5.23 -21.39
CA GLU A 130 11.10 6.33 -20.42
C GLU A 130 9.98 7.34 -20.80
N ASP A 131 9.85 7.69 -22.08
CA ASP A 131 8.80 8.62 -22.54
C ASP A 131 7.39 8.06 -22.31
N ASP A 132 7.19 6.75 -22.47
CA ASP A 132 5.91 6.09 -22.21
C ASP A 132 5.58 6.10 -20.70
N ALA A 133 6.59 5.87 -19.86
CA ALA A 133 6.44 5.95 -18.41
C ALA A 133 6.07 7.37 -17.95
N VAL A 134 6.78 8.38 -18.47
CA VAL A 134 6.47 9.81 -18.21
C VAL A 134 5.07 10.17 -18.66
N ALA A 135 4.63 9.68 -19.83
CA ALA A 135 3.27 9.91 -20.32
C ALA A 135 2.21 9.31 -19.38
N LYS A 136 2.44 8.12 -18.81
CA LYS A 136 1.54 7.53 -17.80
C LYS A 136 1.44 8.40 -16.54
N ILE A 137 2.55 8.95 -16.05
CA ILE A 137 2.53 9.84 -14.88
C ILE A 137 1.80 11.14 -15.17
N ARG A 138 2.00 11.77 -16.35
CA ARG A 138 1.25 12.96 -16.75
C ARG A 138 -0.25 12.70 -16.78
N VAL A 139 -0.68 11.58 -17.39
CA VAL A 139 -2.10 11.21 -17.41
C VAL A 139 -2.62 10.97 -16.00
N ALA A 140 -1.85 10.33 -15.11
CA ALA A 140 -2.26 10.12 -13.73
C ALA A 140 -2.46 11.46 -12.99
N VAL A 141 -1.55 12.42 -13.19
CA VAL A 141 -1.63 13.78 -12.61
C VAL A 141 -2.85 14.53 -13.12
N ASP A 142 -3.13 14.46 -14.42
CA ASP A 142 -4.27 15.15 -15.05
C ASP A 142 -5.63 14.51 -14.67
N ALA A 143 -5.64 13.19 -14.41
CA ALA A 143 -6.86 12.44 -14.10
C ALA A 143 -7.32 12.57 -12.64
N ARG A 144 -6.45 13.02 -11.71
CA ARG A 144 -6.79 13.13 -10.29
C ARG A 144 -7.91 14.16 -10.05
N PRO A 145 -8.84 13.90 -9.09
CA PRO A 145 -9.98 14.81 -8.86
C PRO A 145 -9.58 16.13 -8.21
N SER A 146 -8.50 16.13 -7.42
CA SER A 146 -7.93 17.31 -6.76
C SER A 146 -6.45 17.11 -6.49
N ARG A 147 -5.78 18.16 -6.00
CA ARG A 147 -4.38 18.08 -5.55
C ARG A 147 -4.19 17.27 -4.27
N ASP A 148 -5.25 17.02 -3.49
CA ASP A 148 -5.18 16.21 -2.28
C ASP A 148 -5.03 14.72 -2.58
N PHE A 149 -5.47 14.29 -3.77
CA PHE A 149 -5.17 12.94 -4.28
C PHE A 149 -3.73 12.91 -4.81
N VAL A 150 -2.85 12.18 -4.11
CA VAL A 150 -1.42 12.14 -4.43
C VAL A 150 -1.06 11.07 -5.45
N ILE A 151 -0.12 11.40 -6.34
CA ILE A 151 0.45 10.47 -7.32
C ILE A 151 1.84 10.06 -6.86
N VAL A 152 2.02 8.77 -6.56
CA VAL A 152 3.31 8.14 -6.29
C VAL A 152 3.84 7.56 -7.60
N ALA A 153 4.92 8.13 -8.11
CA ALA A 153 5.58 7.65 -9.32
C ALA A 153 6.74 6.72 -8.94
N ARG A 154 6.60 5.43 -9.28
CA ARG A 154 7.59 4.41 -9.02
C ARG A 154 8.36 4.05 -10.28
N THR A 155 9.69 3.92 -10.14
CA THR A 155 10.54 3.34 -11.17
C THR A 155 11.24 2.08 -10.67
N ASP A 156 11.18 1.03 -11.45
CA ASP A 156 11.90 -0.23 -11.26
C ASP A 156 13.21 -0.31 -12.06
N ALA A 157 13.61 0.76 -12.74
CA ALA A 157 14.77 0.83 -13.62
C ALA A 157 16.10 0.55 -12.89
N ARG A 158 16.17 0.76 -11.57
CA ARG A 158 17.38 0.41 -10.80
C ARG A 158 17.78 -1.05 -11.01
N TYR A 159 16.82 -1.95 -11.11
CA TYR A 159 17.08 -3.38 -11.29
C TYR A 159 17.62 -3.72 -12.68
N SER A 160 17.00 -3.18 -13.75
CA SER A 160 17.34 -3.52 -15.14
C SER A 160 18.45 -2.63 -15.73
N ASP A 161 18.45 -1.34 -15.40
CA ASP A 161 19.21 -0.30 -16.10
C ASP A 161 20.19 0.44 -15.16
N GLY A 162 20.16 0.11 -13.86
CA GLY A 162 21.02 0.70 -12.82
C GLY A 162 20.46 1.99 -12.21
N LEU A 163 21.12 2.43 -11.12
CA LEU A 163 20.65 3.57 -10.31
C LEU A 163 20.59 4.88 -11.10
N ASP A 164 21.60 5.15 -11.97
CA ASP A 164 21.62 6.39 -12.76
C ASP A 164 20.42 6.51 -13.71
N ALA A 165 19.99 5.40 -14.31
CA ALA A 165 18.80 5.37 -15.13
C ALA A 165 17.54 5.60 -14.31
N ALA A 166 17.45 4.99 -13.13
CA ALA A 166 16.33 5.19 -12.21
C ALA A 166 16.22 6.64 -11.74
N LEU A 167 17.35 7.29 -11.42
CA LEU A 167 17.37 8.70 -11.01
C LEU A 167 16.91 9.62 -12.14
N ARG A 168 17.39 9.43 -13.37
CA ARG A 168 16.91 10.22 -14.53
C ARG A 168 15.41 10.08 -14.76
N ARG A 169 14.87 8.85 -14.65
CA ARG A 169 13.42 8.61 -14.78
C ARG A 169 12.64 9.29 -13.67
N ALA A 170 13.09 9.17 -12.43
CA ALA A 170 12.45 9.82 -11.28
C ALA A 170 12.44 11.35 -11.41
N GLU A 171 13.51 11.97 -11.93
CA GLU A 171 13.54 13.39 -12.22
C GLU A 171 12.44 13.78 -13.23
N ARG A 172 12.29 13.04 -14.32
CA ARG A 172 11.24 13.27 -15.31
C ARG A 172 9.83 13.01 -14.76
N PHE A 173 9.69 12.09 -13.81
CA PHE A 173 8.41 11.89 -13.13
C PHE A 173 8.04 13.09 -12.24
N LEU A 174 9.02 13.69 -11.57
CA LEU A 174 8.82 14.91 -10.81
C LEU A 174 8.42 16.07 -11.72
N GLU A 175 9.10 16.25 -12.87
CA GLU A 175 8.76 17.23 -13.89
C GLU A 175 7.35 16.99 -14.49
N ALA A 176 6.91 15.74 -14.57
CA ALA A 176 5.56 15.36 -14.99
C ALA A 176 4.49 15.66 -13.94
N GLY A 177 4.86 16.07 -12.72
CA GLY A 177 3.96 16.48 -11.66
C GLY A 177 3.65 15.41 -10.61
N ALA A 178 4.46 14.35 -10.52
CA ALA A 178 4.38 13.39 -9.42
C ALA A 178 4.53 14.09 -8.07
N ASP A 179 3.74 13.68 -7.07
CA ASP A 179 3.80 14.23 -5.72
C ASP A 179 4.85 13.52 -4.86
N ILE A 180 5.05 12.23 -5.10
CA ILE A 180 5.97 11.37 -4.36
C ILE A 180 6.78 10.54 -5.35
N LEU A 181 8.10 10.50 -5.15
CA LEU A 181 8.98 9.63 -5.92
C LEU A 181 9.30 8.36 -5.16
N PHE A 182 9.29 7.25 -5.89
CA PHE A 182 9.64 5.95 -5.37
C PHE A 182 10.63 5.25 -6.32
N VAL A 183 11.90 5.20 -5.93
CA VAL A 183 12.92 4.39 -6.60
C VAL A 183 12.94 3.02 -5.95
N GLU A 184 12.55 1.97 -6.70
CA GLU A 184 12.43 0.62 -6.16
C GLU A 184 13.80 -0.07 -6.05
N SER A 185 13.99 -0.75 -4.92
CA SER A 185 15.13 -1.63 -4.65
C SER A 185 16.52 -0.99 -4.73
N PRO A 186 16.81 0.17 -4.11
CA PRO A 186 18.19 0.53 -3.80
C PRO A 186 18.82 -0.58 -2.95
N GLU A 187 20.03 -1.05 -3.31
CA GLU A 187 20.62 -2.25 -2.69
C GLU A 187 21.65 -1.93 -1.60
N THR A 188 22.01 -0.66 -1.44
CA THR A 188 22.94 -0.24 -0.38
C THR A 188 22.47 1.02 0.34
N PRO A 189 22.95 1.28 1.58
CA PRO A 189 22.67 2.56 2.25
C PRO A 189 23.18 3.78 1.47
N GLU A 190 24.26 3.61 0.69
CA GLU A 190 24.84 4.66 -0.16
C GLU A 190 23.88 5.00 -1.31
N GLU A 191 23.24 3.99 -1.92
CA GLU A 191 22.23 4.22 -2.95
C GLU A 191 21.02 4.96 -2.40
N LEU A 192 20.54 4.59 -1.19
CA LEU A 192 19.45 5.30 -0.52
C LEU A 192 19.82 6.78 -0.26
N ARG A 193 21.04 7.05 0.28
CA ARG A 193 21.51 8.41 0.48
C ARG A 193 21.57 9.18 -0.84
N ARG A 194 22.07 8.56 -1.90
CA ARG A 194 22.16 9.17 -3.22
C ARG A 194 20.79 9.55 -3.78
N VAL A 195 19.77 8.68 -3.62
CA VAL A 195 18.38 9.02 -3.98
C VAL A 195 17.91 10.25 -3.21
N ALA A 196 18.11 10.28 -1.89
CA ALA A 196 17.69 11.38 -1.04
C ALA A 196 18.41 12.70 -1.35
N GLU A 197 19.71 12.64 -1.63
CA GLU A 197 20.52 13.82 -2.00
C GLU A 197 20.14 14.37 -3.37
N THR A 198 19.86 13.48 -4.35
CA THR A 198 19.47 13.87 -5.71
C THR A 198 18.13 14.62 -5.70
N PHE A 199 17.18 14.18 -4.90
CA PHE A 199 15.82 14.74 -4.86
C PHE A 199 15.54 15.52 -3.58
N ARG A 200 16.53 16.24 -3.08
CA ARG A 200 16.38 17.05 -1.84
C ARG A 200 15.20 18.02 -1.98
N GLY A 201 14.26 17.91 -1.05
CA GLY A 201 13.04 18.73 -1.02
C GLY A 201 11.83 18.12 -1.73
N ALA A 202 11.99 17.05 -2.49
CA ALA A 202 10.87 16.24 -2.95
C ALA A 202 10.44 15.22 -1.89
N ALA A 203 9.16 14.82 -1.90
CA ALA A 203 8.70 13.73 -1.06
C ALA A 203 9.18 12.39 -1.63
N LEU A 204 9.89 11.62 -0.81
CA LEU A 204 10.47 10.33 -1.18
C LEU A 204 9.83 9.21 -0.36
N LEU A 205 9.52 8.08 -1.02
CA LEU A 205 9.08 6.84 -0.41
C LEU A 205 10.20 5.80 -0.49
N ALA A 206 10.51 5.15 0.64
CA ALA A 206 11.39 4.00 0.71
C ALA A 206 10.59 2.74 1.06
N ASN A 207 10.84 1.64 0.35
CA ASN A 207 10.14 0.36 0.52
C ASN A 207 10.98 -0.61 1.36
N MET A 208 10.52 -0.89 2.58
CA MET A 208 11.17 -1.74 3.57
C MET A 208 10.51 -3.12 3.57
N VAL A 209 10.95 -3.99 2.66
CA VAL A 209 10.45 -5.37 2.55
C VAL A 209 11.32 -6.30 3.38
N GLU A 210 10.70 -7.05 4.28
CA GLU A 210 11.39 -8.06 5.09
C GLU A 210 12.02 -9.14 4.21
N GLY A 211 13.35 -9.28 4.29
CA GLY A 211 14.11 -10.19 3.44
C GLY A 211 14.23 -9.75 1.97
N GLY A 212 13.88 -8.50 1.67
CA GLY A 212 14.01 -7.91 0.34
C GLY A 212 15.45 -7.52 -0.03
N ARG A 213 15.59 -6.75 -1.10
CA ARG A 213 16.90 -6.30 -1.64
C ARG A 213 17.42 -5.03 -0.97
N THR A 214 16.51 -4.17 -0.54
CA THR A 214 16.84 -2.89 0.09
C THR A 214 17.27 -3.11 1.54
N PRO A 215 18.32 -2.42 2.03
CA PRO A 215 18.67 -2.42 3.44
C PRO A 215 17.48 -2.01 4.30
N TYR A 216 17.14 -2.84 5.28
CA TYR A 216 15.98 -2.63 6.14
C TYR A 216 16.29 -1.59 7.22
N LEU A 217 15.64 -0.44 7.16
CA LEU A 217 15.85 0.71 8.04
C LEU A 217 14.54 1.13 8.72
N SER A 218 14.65 1.76 9.87
CA SER A 218 13.52 2.41 10.55
C SER A 218 13.08 3.69 9.85
N ALA A 219 11.86 4.15 10.13
CA ALA A 219 11.37 5.43 9.63
C ALA A 219 12.25 6.60 10.10
N ASP A 220 12.77 6.55 11.34
CA ASP A 220 13.67 7.58 11.87
C ASP A 220 15.00 7.65 11.10
N GLU A 221 15.62 6.50 10.80
CA GLU A 221 16.83 6.44 9.99
C GLU A 221 16.59 6.98 8.57
N LEU A 222 15.49 6.59 7.94
CA LEU A 222 15.08 7.09 6.63
C LEU A 222 14.77 8.60 6.66
N GLY A 223 14.12 9.06 7.71
CA GLY A 223 13.85 10.49 7.94
C GLY A 223 15.12 11.33 8.03
N THR A 224 16.17 10.82 8.71
CA THR A 224 17.48 11.51 8.78
C THR A 224 18.17 11.58 7.41
N MET A 225 17.88 10.65 6.50
CA MET A 225 18.35 10.68 5.11
C MET A 225 17.55 11.66 4.22
N GLY A 226 16.31 12.02 4.62
CA GLY A 226 15.45 12.92 3.86
C GLY A 226 14.22 12.25 3.23
N PHE A 227 13.95 10.97 3.52
CA PHE A 227 12.71 10.32 3.10
C PHE A 227 11.52 10.82 3.91
N LYS A 228 10.35 10.87 3.28
CA LYS A 228 9.08 11.28 3.89
C LYS A 228 8.17 10.11 4.25
N LEU A 229 8.33 8.98 3.58
CA LEU A 229 7.50 7.80 3.74
C LEU A 229 8.37 6.55 3.84
N ALA A 230 8.20 5.78 4.91
CA ALA A 230 8.78 4.46 5.12
C ALA A 230 7.66 3.43 4.96
N LEU A 231 7.62 2.73 3.84
CA LEU A 231 6.63 1.71 3.54
C LEU A 231 7.09 0.34 4.05
N TYR A 232 6.26 -0.31 4.86
CA TYR A 232 6.44 -1.68 5.36
C TYR A 232 5.34 -2.58 4.80
N PRO A 233 5.41 -3.00 3.52
CA PRO A 233 4.28 -3.63 2.83
C PRO A 233 4.04 -5.07 3.26
N GLY A 234 5.07 -5.75 3.78
CA GLY A 234 5.07 -7.18 4.10
C GLY A 234 4.68 -7.52 5.53
N THR A 235 4.93 -6.64 6.49
CA THR A 235 4.89 -6.94 7.93
C THR A 235 3.59 -7.63 8.36
N GLY A 236 2.43 -7.03 8.09
CA GLY A 236 1.13 -7.61 8.45
C GLY A 236 0.80 -8.89 7.66
N PHE A 237 1.13 -8.90 6.37
CA PHE A 237 0.88 -10.01 5.47
C PHE A 237 1.71 -11.27 5.85
N LEU A 238 3.01 -11.10 6.06
CA LEU A 238 3.91 -12.18 6.43
C LEU A 238 3.63 -12.70 7.84
N ALA A 239 3.32 -11.82 8.79
CA ALA A 239 2.92 -12.18 10.15
C ALA A 239 1.63 -13.02 10.15
N ALA A 240 0.61 -12.61 9.37
CA ALA A 240 -0.63 -13.36 9.24
C ALA A 240 -0.39 -14.75 8.64
N ALA A 241 0.43 -14.85 7.58
CA ALA A 241 0.77 -16.13 6.95
C ALA A 241 1.48 -17.09 7.93
N ALA A 242 2.43 -16.57 8.70
CA ALA A 242 3.16 -17.34 9.72
C ALA A 242 2.21 -17.85 10.83
N SER A 243 1.34 -16.97 11.34
CA SER A 243 0.37 -17.30 12.39
C SER A 243 -0.68 -18.32 11.90
N MET A 244 -1.22 -18.15 10.70
CA MET A 244 -2.14 -19.13 10.11
C MET A 244 -1.49 -20.49 9.93
N ARG A 245 -0.24 -20.53 9.43
CA ARG A 245 0.49 -21.81 9.27
C ARG A 245 0.65 -22.52 10.61
N ALA A 246 1.02 -21.83 11.67
CA ALA A 246 1.18 -22.41 13.01
C ALA A 246 -0.15 -22.91 13.58
N ALA A 247 -1.23 -22.10 13.43
CA ALA A 247 -2.57 -22.48 13.92
C ALA A 247 -3.13 -23.72 13.18
N TYR A 248 -3.00 -23.77 11.85
CA TYR A 248 -3.45 -24.93 11.07
C TYR A 248 -2.63 -26.19 11.31
N ALA A 249 -1.31 -26.06 11.54
CA ALA A 249 -0.47 -27.18 11.91
C ALA A 249 -0.94 -27.79 13.26
N HIS A 250 -1.15 -26.94 14.27
CA HIS A 250 -1.67 -27.37 15.58
C HIS A 250 -3.04 -28.04 15.45
N LEU A 251 -3.99 -27.41 14.73
CA LEU A 251 -5.33 -27.95 14.52
C LEU A 251 -5.29 -29.34 13.86
N ARG A 252 -4.42 -29.52 12.85
CA ARG A 252 -4.24 -30.81 12.17
C ARG A 252 -3.68 -31.89 13.10
N GLU A 253 -2.74 -31.54 13.97
CA GLU A 253 -2.07 -32.48 14.87
C GLU A 253 -2.92 -32.84 16.10
N ALA A 254 -3.52 -31.82 16.74
CA ALA A 254 -4.25 -31.98 18.00
C ALA A 254 -5.76 -32.24 17.81
N GLY A 255 -6.31 -31.98 16.59
CA GLY A 255 -7.74 -32.07 16.33
C GLY A 255 -8.60 -31.01 17.02
N ILE A 256 -7.96 -30.01 17.65
CA ILE A 256 -8.61 -28.94 18.40
C ILE A 256 -7.84 -27.63 18.23
N GLY A 257 -8.56 -26.49 18.19
CA GLY A 257 -7.95 -25.17 17.98
C GLY A 257 -7.40 -24.51 19.25
N THR A 258 -7.72 -25.02 20.44
CA THR A 258 -7.23 -24.49 21.73
C THR A 258 -5.94 -25.19 22.16
N GLY A 259 -5.13 -24.50 23.00
CA GLY A 259 -3.86 -25.03 23.50
C GLY A 259 -2.69 -24.93 22.53
N GLY A 260 -2.88 -24.29 21.39
CA GLY A 260 -1.88 -24.01 20.37
C GLY A 260 -1.37 -22.56 20.42
N PRO A 261 -1.01 -21.97 19.23
CA PRO A 261 -0.61 -20.58 19.13
C PRO A 261 -1.68 -19.62 19.67
N ALA A 262 -1.26 -18.43 20.09
CA ALA A 262 -2.18 -17.39 20.55
C ALA A 262 -3.17 -17.02 19.42
N LEU A 263 -4.45 -17.00 19.77
CA LEU A 263 -5.53 -16.49 18.89
C LEU A 263 -6.07 -15.19 19.49
N LEU A 264 -6.48 -14.28 18.64
CA LEU A 264 -7.20 -13.09 19.09
C LEU A 264 -8.51 -13.52 19.78
N PRO A 265 -8.81 -13.05 21.01
CA PRO A 265 -10.07 -13.36 21.66
C PRO A 265 -11.28 -13.00 20.78
N PHE A 266 -12.29 -13.88 20.77
CA PHE A 266 -13.47 -13.69 19.89
C PHE A 266 -14.21 -12.38 20.19
N GLU A 267 -14.26 -11.95 21.45
CA GLU A 267 -14.85 -10.68 21.86
C GLU A 267 -14.07 -9.48 21.30
N GLU A 268 -12.73 -9.53 21.30
CA GLU A 268 -11.91 -8.48 20.71
C GLU A 268 -12.09 -8.42 19.17
N MET A 269 -12.21 -9.58 18.51
CA MET A 269 -12.49 -9.63 17.09
C MET A 269 -13.87 -9.04 16.78
N ASN A 270 -14.89 -9.34 17.58
CA ASN A 270 -16.22 -8.74 17.45
C ASN A 270 -16.18 -7.23 17.62
N ALA A 271 -15.45 -6.73 18.61
CA ALA A 271 -15.28 -5.30 18.84
C ALA A 271 -14.58 -4.63 17.63
N LEU A 272 -13.51 -5.24 17.13
CA LEU A 272 -12.78 -4.79 15.94
C LEU A 272 -13.70 -4.71 14.71
N MET A 273 -14.57 -5.70 14.51
CA MET A 273 -15.53 -5.73 13.38
C MET A 273 -16.73 -4.82 13.56
N GLY A 274 -16.88 -4.16 14.72
CA GLY A 274 -17.90 -3.13 14.95
C GLY A 274 -19.20 -3.61 15.55
N PHE A 275 -19.28 -4.79 16.16
CA PHE A 275 -20.48 -5.28 16.84
C PHE A 275 -21.05 -4.31 17.89
N PRO A 276 -20.24 -3.51 18.64
CA PRO A 276 -20.79 -2.49 19.53
C PRO A 276 -21.69 -1.48 18.82
N ALA A 277 -21.34 -1.08 17.58
CA ALA A 277 -22.17 -0.17 16.79
C ALA A 277 -23.46 -0.85 16.28
N VAL A 278 -23.40 -2.15 15.94
CA VAL A 278 -24.58 -2.95 15.59
C VAL A 278 -25.57 -3.00 16.77
N HIS A 279 -25.10 -3.31 17.96
CA HIS A 279 -25.95 -3.34 19.16
C HIS A 279 -26.54 -1.98 19.50
N ALA A 280 -25.77 -0.88 19.34
CA ALA A 280 -26.28 0.47 19.52
C ALA A 280 -27.37 0.81 18.49
N PHE A 281 -27.21 0.39 17.24
CA PHE A 281 -28.19 0.57 16.17
C PHE A 281 -29.49 -0.19 16.49
N GLU A 282 -29.38 -1.48 16.85
CA GLU A 282 -30.53 -2.32 17.22
C GLU A 282 -31.31 -1.71 18.41
N LYS A 283 -30.59 -1.27 19.44
CA LYS A 283 -31.20 -0.59 20.60
C LYS A 283 -31.94 0.69 20.20
N LYS A 284 -31.33 1.50 19.31
CA LYS A 284 -31.92 2.76 18.85
C LYS A 284 -33.23 2.57 18.07
N TYR A 285 -33.30 1.53 17.24
CA TYR A 285 -34.44 1.29 16.36
C TYR A 285 -35.44 0.25 16.91
N GLY A 286 -35.27 -0.21 18.13
CA GLY A 286 -36.25 -1.09 18.83
C GLY A 286 -36.33 -2.49 18.22
N VAL A 287 -35.25 -2.95 17.57
CA VAL A 287 -35.19 -4.32 17.11
C VAL A 287 -35.18 -5.26 18.30
N THR A 288 -36.34 -5.92 18.54
CA THR A 288 -36.47 -6.86 19.65
C THR A 288 -35.54 -8.04 19.45
N GLN A 289 -34.57 -8.22 20.36
CA GLN A 289 -33.77 -9.43 20.35
C GLN A 289 -34.73 -10.63 20.46
N VAL A 290 -34.72 -11.51 19.47
CA VAL A 290 -35.39 -12.81 19.57
C VAL A 290 -34.70 -13.51 20.74
N ARG A 291 -35.45 -13.65 21.86
CA ARG A 291 -34.96 -14.42 23.01
C ARG A 291 -34.67 -15.82 22.50
N ALA A 292 -33.40 -16.22 22.56
CA ALA A 292 -33.03 -17.62 22.39
C ALA A 292 -33.83 -18.41 23.44
N ALA A 293 -34.64 -19.34 22.93
CA ALA A 293 -35.42 -20.28 23.77
C ALA A 293 -34.50 -21.37 24.27
#